data_20f89715b4b8ed2a58f05abcf13cb351
#
_entry.id   20f89715b4b8ed2a58f05abcf13cb351
#
_cell.length_a   1.000
_cell.length_b   1.000
_cell.length_c   1.000
_cell.angle_alpha   90.00
_cell.angle_beta   90.00
_cell.angle_gamma   90.00
#
_symmetry.space_group_name_H-M   'P 1'
#
loop_
_entity.id
_entity.type
_entity.pdbx_description
1 polymer ?
#
loop_
_entity_poly.entity_id
_entity_poly.type
_entity_poly.pdbx_seq_one_letter_code
_entity_poly.pdbx_strand_id
1 'polypeptide(L)'
;ERIPLPQMRVPMSQVEQELSAMIRQDEVVSNHGNVYLPKQFLQESETAQKAVELFLAKPTVVDITQPLERVKHSLGLNLSKRQSEGVEMVFRHNLSIITGGPGTGKTTVLKTVIEVYRQLYPRQKIVLGAPTGKASRRMAEATGIDEAQTLHSILGLHGDSEYKKDRERKPLEAGLLIVDETSMVDMWLIHQLFSRLRPGTKVLLVGDADKLESVG
;
A
#
# COMPACT_ATOMS: atom_id res chain seq x y z
N GLU A 1 32.86 24.45 19.64
CA GLU A 1 31.88 25.56 19.62
C GLU A 1 31.10 25.52 18.31
N ARG A 2 29.81 25.20 18.39
CA ARG A 2 28.90 25.29 17.20
C ARG A 2 28.53 26.75 17.06
N ILE A 3 29.00 27.39 16.00
CA ILE A 3 28.58 28.73 15.61
C ILE A 3 27.10 28.63 15.26
N PRO A 4 26.18 29.33 15.96
CA PRO A 4 24.78 29.32 15.59
C PRO A 4 24.62 29.99 14.23
N LEU A 5 24.04 29.31 13.27
CA LEU A 5 23.64 29.91 12.00
C LEU A 5 22.72 31.09 12.29
N PRO A 6 22.94 32.25 11.66
CA PRO A 6 22.06 33.41 11.84
C PRO A 6 20.65 32.98 11.42
N GLN A 7 19.69 33.10 12.34
CA GLN A 7 18.26 32.93 12.01
C GLN A 7 17.89 34.04 11.04
N MET A 8 17.88 33.76 9.74
CA MET A 8 17.32 34.66 8.75
C MET A 8 15.81 34.74 9.00
N ARG A 9 15.37 35.81 9.64
CA ARG A 9 13.95 36.15 9.79
C ARG A 9 13.50 36.76 8.45
N VAL A 10 12.96 35.92 7.57
CA VAL A 10 12.31 36.38 6.35
C VAL A 10 10.92 36.92 6.75
N PRO A 11 10.55 38.15 6.37
CA PRO A 11 9.19 38.67 6.61
C PRO A 11 8.16 37.77 5.92
N MET A 12 7.04 37.49 6.60
CA MET A 12 5.97 36.62 6.08
C MET A 12 5.42 37.14 4.74
N SER A 13 5.31 38.48 4.60
CA SER A 13 4.91 39.11 3.33
C SER A 13 5.82 38.78 2.16
N GLN A 14 7.12 38.61 2.38
CA GLN A 14 8.06 38.21 1.34
C GLN A 14 7.87 36.74 0.98
N VAL A 15 7.63 35.86 1.98
CA VAL A 15 7.33 34.44 1.73
C VAL A 15 6.05 34.30 0.89
N GLU A 16 4.99 35.07 1.22
CA GLU A 16 3.73 35.05 0.47
C GLU A 16 3.87 35.57 -0.96
N GLN A 17 4.71 36.59 -1.18
CA GLN A 17 4.99 37.11 -2.52
C GLN A 17 5.73 36.08 -3.38
N GLU A 18 6.79 35.48 -2.85
CA GLU A 18 7.55 34.45 -3.55
C GLU A 18 6.70 33.20 -3.84
N LEU A 19 5.94 32.74 -2.86
CA LEU A 19 5.02 31.61 -3.06
C LEU A 19 3.99 31.92 -4.17
N SER A 20 3.45 33.13 -4.18
CA SER A 20 2.52 33.58 -5.23
C SER A 20 3.21 33.63 -6.61
N ALA A 21 4.49 33.99 -6.67
CA ALA A 21 5.27 33.96 -7.90
C ALA A 21 5.51 32.52 -8.38
N MET A 22 5.92 31.62 -7.49
CA MET A 22 6.12 30.20 -7.79
C MET A 22 4.85 29.51 -8.29
N ILE A 23 3.68 29.85 -7.71
CA ILE A 23 2.39 29.33 -8.17
C ILE A 23 2.09 29.83 -9.61
N ARG A 24 2.34 31.11 -9.90
CA ARG A 24 2.12 31.64 -11.27
C ARG A 24 3.07 31.07 -12.33
N GLN A 25 4.22 30.57 -11.90
CA GLN A 25 5.24 29.96 -12.78
C GLN A 25 5.11 28.42 -12.86
N ASP A 26 4.06 27.85 -12.25
CA ASP A 26 3.83 26.39 -12.15
C ASP A 26 5.00 25.62 -11.47
N GLU A 27 5.81 26.31 -10.68
CA GLU A 27 6.88 25.67 -9.90
C GLU A 27 6.33 24.89 -8.70
N VAL A 28 5.18 25.33 -8.18
CA VAL A 28 4.45 24.65 -7.11
C VAL A 28 2.94 24.67 -7.40
N VAL A 29 2.23 23.69 -6.84
CA VAL A 29 0.75 23.58 -6.90
C VAL A 29 0.18 23.90 -5.53
N SER A 30 -0.76 24.85 -5.46
CA SER A 30 -1.55 25.13 -4.25
C SER A 30 -2.90 24.42 -4.33
N ASN A 31 -3.19 23.58 -3.34
CA ASN A 31 -4.46 22.87 -3.25
C ASN A 31 -4.95 22.79 -1.79
N HIS A 32 -6.15 23.26 -1.52
CA HIS A 32 -6.76 23.25 -0.17
C HIS A 32 -5.85 23.77 0.96
N GLY A 33 -5.07 24.81 0.69
CA GLY A 33 -4.17 25.41 1.68
C GLY A 33 -2.81 24.72 1.84
N ASN A 34 -2.58 23.61 1.13
CA ASN A 34 -1.30 22.93 1.06
C ASN A 34 -0.53 23.34 -0.21
N VAL A 35 0.79 23.28 -0.14
CA VAL A 35 1.69 23.58 -1.26
C VAL A 35 2.49 22.32 -1.60
N TYR A 36 2.48 21.94 -2.87
CA TYR A 36 3.10 20.72 -3.38
C TYR A 36 4.10 21.03 -4.48
N LEU A 37 5.11 20.21 -4.62
CA LEU A 37 5.80 20.10 -5.89
C LEU A 37 4.86 19.46 -6.94
N PRO A 38 4.85 19.90 -8.20
CA PRO A 38 3.92 19.40 -9.22
C PRO A 38 3.92 17.87 -9.37
N LYS A 39 5.12 17.27 -9.32
CA LYS A 39 5.27 15.82 -9.40
C LYS A 39 4.61 15.09 -8.22
N GLN A 40 4.77 15.60 -7.01
CA GLN A 40 4.17 15.00 -5.80
C GLN A 40 2.64 15.12 -5.82
N PHE A 41 2.13 16.29 -6.20
CA PHE A 41 0.69 16.50 -6.37
C PHE A 41 0.07 15.53 -7.37
N LEU A 42 0.72 15.33 -8.52
CA LEU A 42 0.26 14.40 -9.54
C LEU A 42 0.24 12.96 -9.00
N GLN A 43 1.32 12.52 -8.35
CA GLN A 43 1.42 11.17 -7.79
C GLN A 43 0.34 10.91 -6.74
N GLU A 44 0.10 11.86 -5.83
CA GLU A 44 -0.94 11.75 -4.82
C GLU A 44 -2.33 11.69 -5.46
N SER A 45 -2.61 12.58 -6.42
CA SER A 45 -3.89 12.66 -7.11
C SER A 45 -4.20 11.38 -7.91
N GLU A 46 -3.24 10.86 -8.66
CA GLU A 46 -3.41 9.61 -9.44
C GLU A 46 -3.56 8.40 -8.52
N THR A 47 -2.82 8.35 -7.41
CA THR A 47 -2.95 7.28 -6.41
C THR A 47 -4.32 7.31 -5.75
N ALA A 48 -4.79 8.51 -5.35
CA ALA A 48 -6.12 8.69 -4.76
C ALA A 48 -7.23 8.30 -5.74
N GLN A 49 -7.12 8.73 -7.00
CA GLN A 49 -8.08 8.34 -8.04
C GLN A 49 -8.14 6.82 -8.19
N LYS A 50 -6.98 6.15 -8.25
CA LYS A 50 -6.91 4.69 -8.38
C LYS A 50 -7.47 3.97 -7.16
N ALA A 51 -7.21 4.48 -5.96
CA ALA A 51 -7.79 3.94 -4.72
C ALA A 51 -9.33 4.05 -4.74
N VAL A 52 -9.88 5.18 -5.19
CA VAL A 52 -11.33 5.38 -5.33
C VAL A 52 -11.91 4.43 -6.37
N GLU A 53 -11.26 4.27 -7.52
CA GLU A 53 -11.68 3.31 -8.55
C GLU A 53 -11.76 1.87 -8.00
N LEU A 54 -10.74 1.42 -7.26
CA LEU A 54 -10.72 0.11 -6.63
C LEU A 54 -11.82 -0.03 -5.56
N PHE A 55 -12.02 1.00 -4.75
CA PHE A 55 -13.02 1.00 -3.69
C PHE A 55 -14.45 0.97 -4.22
N LEU A 56 -14.72 1.75 -5.28
CA LEU A 56 -16.04 1.84 -5.90
C LEU A 56 -16.33 0.68 -6.88
N ALA A 57 -15.31 0.00 -7.39
CA ALA A 57 -15.50 -1.13 -8.27
C ALA A 57 -16.29 -2.24 -7.54
N LYS A 58 -17.40 -2.66 -8.14
CA LYS A 58 -18.23 -3.73 -7.57
C LYS A 58 -17.46 -5.05 -7.60
N PRO A 59 -17.08 -5.61 -6.46
CA PRO A 59 -16.45 -6.92 -6.44
C PRO A 59 -17.47 -8.00 -6.77
N THR A 60 -17.02 -9.11 -7.33
CA THR A 60 -17.84 -10.32 -7.34
C THR A 60 -17.99 -10.77 -5.90
N VAL A 61 -19.20 -10.66 -5.37
CA VAL A 61 -19.50 -11.13 -4.00
C VAL A 61 -19.47 -12.66 -4.01
N VAL A 62 -18.58 -13.21 -3.20
CA VAL A 62 -18.45 -14.66 -3.03
C VAL A 62 -18.75 -15.00 -1.58
N ASP A 63 -19.58 -16.02 -1.39
CA ASP A 63 -19.81 -16.56 -0.05
C ASP A 63 -18.57 -17.34 0.40
N ILE A 64 -17.92 -16.83 1.44
CA ILE A 64 -16.71 -17.42 2.02
C ILE A 64 -17.00 -18.23 3.29
N THR A 65 -18.25 -18.38 3.71
CA THR A 65 -18.61 -19.01 4.98
C THR A 65 -18.02 -20.41 5.11
N GLN A 66 -18.27 -21.27 4.13
CA GLN A 66 -17.73 -22.63 4.15
C GLN A 66 -16.20 -22.70 3.93
N PRO A 67 -15.61 -21.97 2.96
CA PRO A 67 -14.15 -21.89 2.83
C PRO A 67 -13.46 -21.42 4.10
N LEU A 68 -14.00 -20.39 4.77
CA LEU A 68 -13.45 -19.86 6.01
C LEU A 68 -13.49 -20.89 7.14
N GLU A 69 -14.60 -21.59 7.33
CA GLU A 69 -14.70 -22.64 8.36
C GLU A 69 -13.74 -23.81 8.08
N ARG A 70 -13.59 -24.23 6.82
CA ARG A 70 -12.57 -25.25 6.46
C ARG A 70 -11.17 -24.80 6.79
N VAL A 71 -10.81 -23.54 6.48
CA VAL A 71 -9.48 -22.99 6.76
C VAL A 71 -9.26 -22.89 8.29
N LYS A 72 -10.24 -22.40 9.04
CA LYS A 72 -10.15 -22.36 10.51
C LYS A 72 -9.88 -23.73 11.10
N HIS A 73 -10.61 -24.73 10.64
CA HIS A 73 -10.44 -26.11 11.09
C HIS A 73 -9.06 -26.67 10.69
N SER A 74 -8.65 -26.51 9.43
CA SER A 74 -7.38 -27.07 8.93
C SER A 74 -6.13 -26.44 9.58
N LEU A 75 -6.21 -25.16 9.93
CA LEU A 75 -5.12 -24.44 10.58
C LEU A 75 -5.22 -24.43 12.12
N GLY A 76 -6.26 -25.04 12.70
CA GLY A 76 -6.51 -25.02 14.14
C GLY A 76 -6.71 -23.59 14.69
N LEU A 77 -7.30 -22.70 13.91
CA LEU A 77 -7.45 -21.29 14.27
C LEU A 77 -8.79 -20.99 14.94
N ASN A 78 -8.70 -20.22 16.02
CA ASN A 78 -9.87 -19.61 16.64
C ASN A 78 -9.81 -18.09 16.43
N LEU A 79 -10.46 -17.61 15.37
CA LEU A 79 -10.47 -16.19 15.02
C LEU A 79 -11.45 -15.44 15.94
N SER A 80 -11.03 -14.29 16.46
CA SER A 80 -11.93 -13.36 17.09
C SER A 80 -12.95 -12.82 16.08
N LYS A 81 -14.05 -12.24 16.58
CA LYS A 81 -15.06 -11.61 15.72
C LYS A 81 -14.44 -10.58 14.76
N ARG A 82 -13.58 -9.68 15.27
CA ARG A 82 -12.89 -8.67 14.46
C ARG A 82 -11.96 -9.27 13.41
N GLN A 83 -11.27 -10.36 13.73
CA GLN A 83 -10.42 -11.05 12.77
C GLN A 83 -11.25 -11.70 11.66
N SER A 84 -12.36 -12.33 11.98
CA SER A 84 -13.30 -12.90 10.99
C SER A 84 -13.87 -11.80 10.08
N GLU A 85 -14.35 -10.70 10.66
CA GLU A 85 -14.82 -9.52 9.91
C GLU A 85 -13.73 -8.97 8.98
N GLY A 86 -12.46 -8.91 9.44
CA GLY A 86 -11.33 -8.50 8.62
C GLY A 86 -11.09 -9.42 7.42
N VAL A 87 -11.21 -10.74 7.61
CA VAL A 87 -11.13 -11.70 6.50
C VAL A 87 -12.28 -11.47 5.51
N GLU A 88 -13.52 -11.39 5.99
CA GLU A 88 -14.70 -11.19 5.14
C GLU A 88 -14.61 -9.89 4.32
N MET A 89 -14.12 -8.82 4.92
CA MET A 89 -13.97 -7.52 4.27
C MET A 89 -13.12 -7.62 2.99
N VAL A 90 -12.03 -8.40 3.00
CA VAL A 90 -11.15 -8.59 1.82
C VAL A 90 -11.91 -9.22 0.65
N PHE A 91 -12.87 -10.10 0.92
CA PHE A 91 -13.66 -10.74 -0.13
C PHE A 91 -14.83 -9.89 -0.59
N ARG A 92 -15.31 -8.97 0.25
CA ARG A 92 -16.40 -8.02 -0.08
C ARG A 92 -15.95 -6.77 -0.82
N HIS A 93 -14.65 -6.45 -0.80
CA HIS A 93 -14.09 -5.23 -1.42
C HIS A 93 -12.88 -5.55 -2.28
N ASN A 94 -12.56 -4.66 -3.22
CA ASN A 94 -11.32 -4.76 -4.01
C ASN A 94 -10.15 -4.04 -3.36
N LEU A 95 -10.41 -3.06 -2.49
CA LEU A 95 -9.40 -2.41 -1.66
C LEU A 95 -9.80 -2.57 -0.20
N SER A 96 -8.91 -3.12 0.59
CA SER A 96 -9.08 -3.34 2.03
C SER A 96 -7.83 -2.91 2.79
N ILE A 97 -8.04 -2.35 3.97
CA ILE A 97 -6.95 -1.92 4.86
C ILE A 97 -7.16 -2.56 6.22
N ILE A 98 -6.13 -3.23 6.72
CA ILE A 98 -6.10 -3.81 8.07
C ILE A 98 -5.04 -3.08 8.88
N THR A 99 -5.46 -2.45 9.97
CA THR A 99 -4.56 -1.78 10.91
C THR A 99 -4.61 -2.46 12.28
N GLY A 100 -3.53 -2.34 13.02
CA GLY A 100 -3.47 -2.84 14.40
C GLY A 100 -2.04 -2.88 14.91
N GLY A 101 -1.87 -2.75 16.21
CA GLY A 101 -0.58 -2.82 16.88
C GLY A 101 0.07 -4.21 16.85
N PRO A 102 1.25 -4.36 17.43
CA PRO A 102 1.92 -5.66 17.58
C PRO A 102 1.04 -6.66 18.35
N GLY A 103 1.06 -7.92 17.94
CA GLY A 103 0.33 -8.98 18.66
C GLY A 103 -1.20 -9.01 18.45
N THR A 104 -1.79 -8.13 17.65
CA THR A 104 -3.24 -8.12 17.38
C THR A 104 -3.73 -9.23 16.45
N GLY A 105 -2.80 -10.06 15.95
CA GLY A 105 -3.12 -11.18 15.08
C GLY A 105 -3.26 -10.84 13.60
N LYS A 106 -2.69 -9.72 13.13
CA LYS A 106 -2.66 -9.38 11.70
C LYS A 106 -2.15 -10.53 10.84
N THR A 107 -1.06 -11.17 11.26
CA THR A 107 -0.49 -12.34 10.57
C THR A 107 -1.48 -13.52 10.46
N THR A 108 -2.27 -13.75 11.50
CA THR A 108 -3.32 -14.80 11.49
C THR A 108 -4.40 -14.46 10.45
N VAL A 109 -4.83 -13.21 10.39
CA VAL A 109 -5.79 -12.74 9.39
C VAL A 109 -5.21 -12.90 7.98
N LEU A 110 -3.96 -12.46 7.75
CA LEU A 110 -3.27 -12.62 6.46
C LEU A 110 -3.23 -14.08 6.01
N LYS A 111 -2.77 -14.97 6.88
CA LYS A 111 -2.71 -16.42 6.60
C LYS A 111 -4.08 -16.97 6.24
N THR A 112 -5.11 -16.59 6.97
CA THR A 112 -6.49 -17.01 6.71
C THR A 112 -6.98 -16.49 5.36
N VAL A 113 -6.76 -15.21 5.05
CA VAL A 113 -7.13 -14.62 3.74
C VAL A 113 -6.47 -15.38 2.59
N ILE A 114 -5.17 -15.66 2.70
CA ILE A 114 -4.40 -16.37 1.69
C ILE A 114 -4.98 -17.77 1.43
N GLU A 115 -5.25 -18.54 2.48
CA GLU A 115 -5.76 -19.90 2.36
C GLU A 115 -7.20 -19.94 1.84
N VAL A 116 -8.06 -19.03 2.28
CA VAL A 116 -9.41 -18.87 1.71
C VAL A 116 -9.34 -18.48 0.23
N TYR A 117 -8.45 -17.55 -0.11
CA TYR A 117 -8.27 -17.10 -1.50
C TYR A 117 -7.78 -18.23 -2.41
N ARG A 118 -6.83 -19.05 -1.95
CA ARG A 118 -6.34 -20.25 -2.68
C ARG A 118 -7.44 -21.27 -2.94
N GLN A 119 -8.33 -21.49 -1.98
CA GLN A 119 -9.47 -22.39 -2.16
C GLN A 119 -10.46 -21.89 -3.22
N LEU A 120 -10.74 -20.57 -3.20
CA LEU A 120 -11.72 -19.95 -4.10
C LEU A 120 -11.15 -19.75 -5.52
N TYR A 121 -9.87 -19.39 -5.61
CA TYR A 121 -9.23 -18.97 -6.84
C TYR A 121 -7.89 -19.68 -7.08
N PRO A 122 -7.87 -21.03 -7.25
CA PRO A 122 -6.65 -21.83 -7.29
C PRO A 122 -5.73 -21.52 -8.48
N ARG A 123 -6.25 -20.81 -9.50
CA ARG A 123 -5.49 -20.41 -10.69
C ARG A 123 -5.04 -18.96 -10.67
N GLN A 124 -5.46 -18.19 -9.68
CA GLN A 124 -5.08 -16.79 -9.59
C GLN A 124 -3.82 -16.62 -8.74
N LYS A 125 -2.94 -15.74 -9.20
CA LYS A 125 -1.69 -15.44 -8.50
C LYS A 125 -1.93 -14.56 -7.29
N ILE A 126 -1.33 -14.95 -6.15
CA ILE A 126 -1.22 -14.12 -4.96
C ILE A 126 0.18 -13.51 -4.98
N VAL A 127 0.26 -12.20 -4.83
CA VAL A 127 1.52 -11.46 -4.73
C VAL A 127 1.64 -10.88 -3.33
N LEU A 128 2.75 -11.20 -2.65
CA LEU A 128 3.06 -10.73 -1.31
C LEU A 128 4.21 -9.73 -1.37
N GLY A 129 3.99 -8.53 -0.88
CA GLY A 129 4.97 -7.44 -0.89
C GLY A 129 5.17 -6.78 0.46
N ALA A 130 6.39 -6.28 0.68
CA ALA A 130 6.73 -5.46 1.82
C ALA A 130 7.76 -4.40 1.42
N PRO A 131 7.89 -3.27 2.15
CA PRO A 131 8.83 -2.20 1.79
C PRO A 131 10.29 -2.63 1.92
N THR A 132 10.61 -3.56 2.82
CA THR A 132 11.99 -3.97 3.10
C THR A 132 12.19 -5.47 2.99
N GLY A 133 13.44 -5.92 2.70
CA GLY A 133 13.79 -7.32 2.65
C GLY A 133 13.60 -8.07 3.98
N LYS A 134 13.77 -7.38 5.11
CA LYS A 134 13.49 -7.96 6.43
C LYS A 134 11.99 -8.20 6.63
N ALA A 135 11.15 -7.26 6.22
CA ALA A 135 9.69 -7.40 6.31
C ALA A 135 9.18 -8.49 5.35
N SER A 136 9.69 -8.55 4.12
CA SER A 136 9.28 -9.61 3.17
C SER A 136 9.66 -11.01 3.66
N ARG A 137 10.83 -11.21 4.26
CA ARG A 137 11.21 -12.49 4.87
C ARG A 137 10.29 -12.88 6.03
N ARG A 138 9.98 -11.94 6.93
CA ARG A 138 9.02 -12.19 8.03
C ARG A 138 7.64 -12.57 7.50
N MET A 139 7.20 -11.90 6.42
CA MET A 139 5.93 -12.20 5.78
C MET A 139 5.94 -13.61 5.16
N ALA A 140 7.03 -14.01 4.50
CA ALA A 140 7.23 -15.36 3.96
C ALA A 140 7.14 -16.42 5.07
N GLU A 141 7.93 -16.28 6.13
CA GLU A 141 7.93 -17.17 7.29
C GLU A 141 6.55 -17.28 7.93
N ALA A 142 5.88 -16.13 8.12
CA ALA A 142 4.59 -16.05 8.78
C ALA A 142 3.44 -16.66 7.97
N THR A 143 3.49 -16.55 6.63
CA THR A 143 2.43 -17.05 5.73
C THR A 143 2.71 -18.43 5.17
N GLY A 144 3.96 -18.90 5.25
CA GLY A 144 4.40 -20.14 4.59
C GLY A 144 4.47 -20.00 3.07
N ILE A 145 4.64 -18.77 2.55
CA ILE A 145 4.81 -18.48 1.12
C ILE A 145 6.20 -17.90 0.93
N ASP A 146 7.09 -18.69 0.36
CA ASP A 146 8.50 -18.31 0.15
C ASP A 146 8.68 -17.15 -0.86
N GLU A 147 7.66 -16.86 -1.66
CA GLU A 147 7.68 -15.90 -2.75
C GLU A 147 7.38 -14.44 -2.32
N ALA A 148 7.34 -14.15 -1.02
CA ALA A 148 7.18 -12.76 -0.57
C ALA A 148 8.42 -11.92 -0.92
N GLN A 149 8.20 -10.77 -1.56
CA GLN A 149 9.25 -9.93 -2.14
C GLN A 149 9.19 -8.49 -1.61
N THR A 150 10.27 -7.73 -1.84
CA THR A 150 10.18 -6.29 -1.65
C THR A 150 9.33 -5.64 -2.75
N LEU A 151 8.66 -4.52 -2.44
CA LEU A 151 7.89 -3.78 -3.44
C LEU A 151 8.76 -3.36 -4.62
N HIS A 152 10.01 -2.96 -4.39
CA HIS A 152 10.97 -2.66 -5.44
C HIS A 152 11.21 -3.85 -6.36
N SER A 153 11.36 -5.07 -5.80
CA SER A 153 11.53 -6.30 -6.60
C SER A 153 10.28 -6.62 -7.42
N ILE A 154 9.10 -6.56 -6.81
CA ILE A 154 7.81 -6.79 -7.49
C ILE A 154 7.64 -5.85 -8.69
N LEU A 155 8.07 -4.61 -8.52
CA LEU A 155 7.95 -3.57 -9.53
C LEU A 155 9.13 -3.54 -10.53
N GLY A 156 10.15 -4.39 -10.33
CA GLY A 156 11.34 -4.40 -11.17
C GLY A 156 12.18 -3.12 -11.09
N LEU A 157 12.15 -2.45 -9.93
CA LEU A 157 12.88 -1.21 -9.68
C LEU A 157 14.27 -1.56 -9.15
N HIS A 158 15.23 -1.77 -10.05
CA HIS A 158 16.60 -2.11 -9.71
C HIS A 158 17.58 -1.06 -10.29
N GLY A 159 18.39 -0.44 -9.42
CA GLY A 159 19.46 0.48 -9.78
C GLY A 159 19.00 1.79 -10.45
N ASP A 160 19.90 2.43 -11.20
CA ASP A 160 19.66 3.73 -11.87
C ASP A 160 18.50 3.75 -12.89
N SER A 161 17.81 2.63 -13.07
CA SER A 161 16.65 2.53 -13.94
C SER A 161 15.38 3.15 -13.34
N GLU A 162 15.41 3.58 -12.09
CA GLU A 162 14.26 4.23 -11.42
C GLU A 162 13.70 5.42 -12.19
N TYR A 163 14.52 6.09 -12.98
CA TYR A 163 14.15 7.28 -13.76
C TYR A 163 14.04 7.06 -15.27
N LYS A 164 14.43 5.89 -15.76
CA LYS A 164 14.49 5.64 -17.21
C LYS A 164 13.38 4.71 -17.68
N LYS A 165 12.24 5.18 -17.98
CA LYS A 165 11.12 4.56 -18.71
C LYS A 165 9.82 4.39 -17.95
N ASP A 166 9.16 5.50 -17.74
CA ASP A 166 7.72 5.54 -17.42
C ASP A 166 6.83 4.88 -18.51
N ARG A 167 7.39 4.53 -19.67
CA ARG A 167 6.63 4.06 -20.84
C ARG A 167 6.43 2.56 -20.97
N GLU A 168 7.10 1.72 -20.18
CA GLU A 168 6.96 0.25 -20.27
C GLU A 168 6.59 -0.39 -18.93
N ARG A 169 5.72 0.24 -18.16
CA ARG A 169 5.25 -0.34 -16.90
C ARG A 169 4.36 -1.55 -17.18
N LYS A 170 4.92 -2.74 -17.06
CA LYS A 170 4.11 -3.96 -17.19
C LYS A 170 3.07 -4.02 -16.08
N PRO A 171 1.80 -4.30 -16.40
CA PRO A 171 0.78 -4.51 -15.40
C PRO A 171 1.17 -5.64 -14.45
N LEU A 172 0.82 -5.48 -13.17
CA LEU A 172 1.06 -6.51 -12.17
C LEU A 172 0.08 -7.66 -12.37
N GLU A 173 0.62 -8.85 -12.58
CA GLU A 173 -0.20 -10.06 -12.70
C GLU A 173 -0.51 -10.63 -11.31
N ALA A 174 -1.57 -10.14 -10.71
CA ALA A 174 -2.05 -10.59 -9.42
C ALA A 174 -3.58 -10.60 -9.40
N GLY A 175 -4.16 -11.66 -8.86
CA GLY A 175 -5.56 -11.68 -8.47
C GLY A 175 -5.75 -11.09 -7.08
N LEU A 176 -4.78 -11.34 -6.19
CA LEU A 176 -4.69 -10.76 -4.85
C LEU A 176 -3.28 -10.21 -4.63
N LEU A 177 -3.19 -8.92 -4.30
CA LEU A 177 -1.99 -8.27 -3.84
C LEU A 177 -2.12 -7.97 -2.34
N ILE A 178 -1.15 -8.43 -1.56
CA ILE A 178 -1.05 -8.12 -0.14
C ILE A 178 0.24 -7.33 0.09
N VAL A 179 0.12 -6.18 0.73
CA VAL A 179 1.26 -5.34 1.13
C VAL A 179 1.27 -5.22 2.64
N ASP A 180 2.33 -5.72 3.26
CA ASP A 180 2.55 -5.59 4.71
C ASP A 180 3.48 -4.42 5.02
N GLU A 181 3.44 -3.94 6.26
CA GLU A 181 4.20 -2.78 6.74
C GLU A 181 3.96 -1.51 5.90
N THR A 182 2.72 -1.28 5.49
CA THR A 182 2.33 -0.19 4.57
C THR A 182 2.65 1.20 5.13
N SER A 183 2.72 1.35 6.46
CA SER A 183 3.11 2.61 7.11
C SER A 183 4.53 3.08 6.77
N MET A 184 5.38 2.20 6.22
CA MET A 184 6.75 2.50 5.78
C MET A 184 6.85 2.74 4.26
N VAL A 185 5.74 2.68 3.52
CA VAL A 185 5.72 2.87 2.06
C VAL A 185 5.51 4.34 1.75
N ASP A 186 6.43 4.92 0.97
CA ASP A 186 6.32 6.31 0.54
C ASP A 186 5.27 6.50 -0.60
N MET A 187 4.92 7.77 -0.88
CA MET A 187 3.92 8.11 -1.88
C MET A 187 4.36 7.70 -3.30
N TRP A 188 5.65 7.81 -3.61
CA TRP A 188 6.15 7.41 -4.92
C TRP A 188 5.99 5.90 -5.15
N LEU A 189 6.36 5.09 -4.17
CA LEU A 189 6.31 3.63 -4.28
C LEU A 189 4.87 3.10 -4.34
N ILE A 190 3.95 3.69 -3.54
CA ILE A 190 2.53 3.33 -3.62
C ILE A 190 1.91 3.74 -4.95
N HIS A 191 2.29 4.91 -5.49
CA HIS A 191 1.89 5.36 -6.83
C HIS A 191 2.39 4.38 -7.91
N GLN A 192 3.68 3.95 -7.86
CA GLN A 192 4.22 2.95 -8.77
C GLN A 192 3.44 1.63 -8.71
N LEU A 193 3.04 1.22 -7.53
CA LEU A 193 2.28 0.00 -7.31
C LEU A 193 0.87 0.10 -7.89
N PHE A 194 0.14 1.17 -7.52
CA PHE A 194 -1.26 1.35 -7.91
C PHE A 194 -1.42 1.58 -9.41
N SER A 195 -0.47 2.27 -10.05
CA SER A 195 -0.49 2.48 -11.50
C SER A 195 -0.37 1.20 -12.33
N ARG A 196 0.08 0.08 -11.73
CA ARG A 196 0.24 -1.22 -12.39
C ARG A 196 -0.85 -2.23 -12.05
N LEU A 197 -1.81 -1.87 -11.20
CA LEU A 197 -2.91 -2.77 -10.86
C LEU A 197 -3.86 -2.96 -12.04
N ARG A 198 -4.23 -4.21 -12.28
CA ARG A 198 -5.26 -4.55 -13.26
C ARG A 198 -6.66 -4.39 -12.66
N PRO A 199 -7.68 -4.08 -13.47
CA PRO A 199 -9.07 -4.18 -13.04
C PRO A 199 -9.36 -5.57 -12.46
N GLY A 200 -10.04 -5.60 -11.31
CA GLY A 200 -10.38 -6.87 -10.64
C GLY A 200 -9.30 -7.42 -9.69
N THR A 201 -8.09 -6.84 -9.66
CA THR A 201 -7.11 -7.18 -8.62
C THR A 201 -7.65 -6.77 -7.25
N LYS A 202 -7.66 -7.71 -6.31
CA LYS A 202 -7.92 -7.40 -4.90
C LYS A 202 -6.64 -6.92 -4.23
N VAL A 203 -6.76 -5.85 -3.45
CA VAL A 203 -5.63 -5.23 -2.74
C VAL A 203 -5.91 -5.24 -1.25
N LEU A 204 -4.99 -5.81 -0.48
CA LEU A 204 -5.00 -5.78 0.97
C LEU A 204 -3.74 -5.06 1.46
N LEU A 205 -3.93 -3.91 2.08
CA LEU A 205 -2.89 -3.15 2.74
C LEU A 205 -2.90 -3.46 4.23
N VAL A 206 -1.74 -3.79 4.79
CA VAL A 206 -1.60 -4.10 6.22
C VAL A 206 -0.55 -3.20 6.82
N GLY A 207 -0.88 -2.56 7.92
CA GLY A 207 0.03 -1.62 8.56
C GLY A 207 -0.23 -1.50 10.05
N ASP A 208 0.59 -0.68 10.67
CA ASP A 208 0.47 -0.28 12.06
C ASP A 208 0.29 1.25 12.09
N ALA A 209 -0.89 1.69 12.53
CA ALA A 209 -1.20 3.12 12.58
C ALA A 209 -0.35 3.89 13.61
N ASP A 210 0.24 3.17 14.58
CA ASP A 210 1.04 3.77 15.65
C ASP A 210 2.55 3.81 15.33
N LYS A 211 2.97 3.29 14.15
CA LYS A 211 4.37 3.41 13.72
C LYS A 211 4.64 4.80 13.15
N LEU A 212 5.88 5.27 13.38
CA LEU A 212 6.40 6.50 12.82
C LEU A 212 6.18 6.55 11.30
N GLU A 213 5.89 7.77 10.83
CA GLU A 213 5.73 8.07 9.40
C GLU A 213 6.92 7.57 8.58
N SER A 214 6.64 7.24 7.32
CA SER A 214 7.68 6.85 6.36
C SER A 214 8.76 7.92 6.29
N VAL A 215 10.01 7.51 6.49
CA VAL A 215 11.16 8.37 6.24
C VAL A 215 11.38 8.41 4.73
N GLY A 216 10.73 9.37 4.07
CA GLY A 216 10.91 9.66 2.66
C GLY A 216 11.88 10.81 2.46
#